data_e67950d27b339bc0e6b9e1bb9ab960ce
#
_entry.id   e67950d27b339bc0e6b9e1bb9ab960ce
#
_cell.length_a   1.000
_cell.length_b   1.000
_cell.length_c   1.000
_cell.angle_alpha   90.00
_cell.angle_beta   90.00
_cell.angle_gamma   90.00
#
_symmetry.space_group_name_H-M   'P 1'
#
loop_
_entity.id
_entity.type
_entity.pdbx_description
1 polymer ?
#
loop_
_entity_poly.entity_id
_entity_poly.type
_entity_poly.pdbx_seq_one_letter_code
_entity_poly.pdbx_strand_id
1 'polypeptide(L)'
;TTVKLVKQLPGNSELPVEVTLLCGLPKTKEKPEWIVQKATELGATTIAFFESERSISHWAANKRERKLARLQKIADGAAEQSHRNYQPRVVYYENITAALTANPAPVRLVAWEESAKQGETSALAQVLTKLTAGEQVVAIFGPEGGLTTAEVERMQAVGVVPVGLGPRILRTETAPLYFLSAVSYVCELAAAKN
;
A
#
# COMPACT_ATOMS: atom_id res chain seq x y z
N THR A 1 25.12 -23.39 5.93
CA THR A 1 25.13 -22.78 7.27
C THR A 1 23.99 -23.38 8.05
N THR A 2 24.29 -23.94 9.24
CA THR A 2 23.27 -24.48 10.14
C THR A 2 22.95 -23.42 11.19
N VAL A 3 21.67 -23.12 11.36
CA VAL A 3 21.20 -22.14 12.36
C VAL A 3 20.45 -22.90 13.45
N LYS A 4 20.72 -22.58 14.72
CA LYS A 4 20.02 -23.14 15.86
C LYS A 4 19.13 -22.04 16.47
N LEU A 5 17.83 -22.31 16.57
CA LEU A 5 16.91 -21.43 17.31
C LEU A 5 17.27 -21.51 18.79
N VAL A 6 17.68 -20.39 19.39
CA VAL A 6 18.09 -20.34 20.82
C VAL A 6 16.93 -19.85 21.69
N LYS A 7 16.16 -18.87 21.23
CA LYS A 7 15.06 -18.30 21.99
C LYS A 7 14.12 -17.55 21.06
N GLN A 8 12.83 -17.65 21.30
CA GLN A 8 11.82 -16.75 20.72
C GLN A 8 11.79 -15.48 21.57
N LEU A 9 12.00 -14.32 20.94
CA LEU A 9 11.91 -13.05 21.62
C LEU A 9 10.44 -12.60 21.66
N PRO A 10 9.96 -12.03 22.78
CA PRO A 10 8.68 -11.40 22.83
C PRO A 10 8.75 -10.10 22.02
N GLY A 11 7.78 -9.87 21.17
CA GLY A 11 7.66 -8.65 20.36
C GLY A 11 7.17 -8.99 18.95
N ASN A 12 6.28 -8.17 18.47
CA ASN A 12 5.77 -8.22 17.10
C ASN A 12 5.94 -6.82 16.51
N SER A 13 6.75 -6.72 15.45
CA SER A 13 6.98 -5.45 14.74
C SER A 13 5.99 -5.28 13.57
N GLU A 14 4.96 -6.13 13.53
CA GLU A 14 3.97 -6.07 12.47
C GLU A 14 2.77 -5.21 12.87
N LEU A 15 2.16 -4.53 11.89
CA LEU A 15 0.87 -3.92 12.08
C LEU A 15 -0.16 -4.97 12.52
N PRO A 16 -1.12 -4.63 13.39
CA PRO A 16 -2.17 -5.56 13.79
C PRO A 16 -3.14 -5.92 12.65
N VAL A 17 -3.02 -5.27 11.49
CA VAL A 17 -3.82 -5.49 10.27
C VAL A 17 -2.89 -5.79 9.08
N GLU A 18 -3.37 -6.57 8.11
CA GLU A 18 -2.62 -6.87 6.89
C GLU A 18 -2.89 -5.82 5.82
N VAL A 19 -1.88 -5.04 5.45
CA VAL A 19 -2.04 -3.95 4.48
C VAL A 19 -1.39 -4.29 3.15
N THR A 20 -2.20 -4.36 2.11
CA THR A 20 -1.77 -4.42 0.71
C THR A 20 -1.88 -3.05 0.07
N LEU A 21 -0.78 -2.55 -0.47
CA LEU A 21 -0.73 -1.32 -1.26
C LEU A 21 -0.78 -1.66 -2.74
N LEU A 22 -1.73 -1.10 -3.48
CA LEU A 22 -1.80 -1.13 -4.94
C LEU A 22 -1.43 0.26 -5.47
N CYS A 23 -0.22 0.41 -5.98
CA CYS A 23 0.33 1.69 -6.43
C CYS A 23 0.34 1.76 -7.96
N GLY A 24 -0.31 2.75 -8.54
CA GLY A 24 -0.16 3.07 -9.95
C GLY A 24 1.30 3.30 -10.28
N LEU A 25 1.78 2.72 -11.39
CA LEU A 25 3.19 2.68 -11.73
C LEU A 25 3.78 4.09 -11.88
N PRO A 26 4.73 4.51 -11.02
CA PRO A 26 5.33 5.84 -11.09
C PRO A 26 6.21 6.02 -12.33
N LYS A 27 6.35 7.28 -12.76
CA LYS A 27 7.11 7.65 -13.95
C LYS A 27 8.62 7.39 -13.82
N THR A 28 9.21 7.66 -12.66
CA THR A 28 10.65 7.56 -12.45
C THR A 28 11.03 6.25 -11.79
N LYS A 29 12.30 5.83 -11.96
CA LYS A 29 12.80 4.54 -11.43
C LYS A 29 12.98 4.56 -9.91
N GLU A 30 13.25 5.71 -9.34
CA GLU A 30 13.56 5.89 -7.93
C GLU A 30 12.33 5.78 -7.04
N LYS A 31 11.17 6.19 -7.55
CA LYS A 31 9.93 6.20 -6.76
C LYS A 31 9.44 4.80 -6.35
N PRO A 32 9.41 3.79 -7.22
CA PRO A 32 9.08 2.43 -6.78
C PRO A 32 10.02 1.90 -5.69
N GLU A 33 11.34 2.21 -5.80
CA GLU A 33 12.32 1.79 -4.79
C GLU A 33 12.05 2.48 -3.45
N TRP A 34 11.76 3.78 -3.47
CA TRP A 34 11.39 4.56 -2.29
C TRP A 34 10.10 4.06 -1.64
N ILE A 35 9.05 3.85 -2.45
CA ILE A 35 7.76 3.31 -1.96
C ILE A 35 7.99 1.96 -1.29
N VAL A 36 8.70 1.04 -1.95
CA VAL A 36 8.95 -0.31 -1.41
C VAL A 36 9.71 -0.23 -0.09
N GLN A 37 10.81 0.54 -0.05
CA GLN A 37 11.60 0.68 1.17
C GLN A 37 10.75 1.20 2.33
N LYS A 38 10.10 2.35 2.13
CA LYS A 38 9.38 3.03 3.21
C LYS A 38 8.07 2.36 3.58
N ALA A 39 7.34 1.78 2.62
CA ALA A 39 6.16 0.99 2.91
C ALA A 39 6.49 -0.28 3.72
N THR A 40 7.65 -0.88 3.45
CA THR A 40 8.16 -1.99 4.27
C THR A 40 8.42 -1.55 5.70
N GLU A 41 9.15 -0.47 5.91
CA GLU A 41 9.41 0.10 7.25
C GLU A 41 8.12 0.42 8.02
N LEU A 42 7.05 0.82 7.29
CA LEU A 42 5.74 1.19 7.86
C LEU A 42 4.75 0.03 7.95
N GLY A 43 5.17 -1.21 7.72
CA GLY A 43 4.37 -2.41 8.03
C GLY A 43 3.53 -2.98 6.88
N ALA A 44 3.64 -2.51 5.63
CA ALA A 44 2.94 -3.13 4.50
C ALA A 44 3.29 -4.62 4.36
N THR A 45 2.28 -5.47 4.07
CA THR A 45 2.46 -6.91 3.83
C THR A 45 2.63 -7.25 2.37
N THR A 46 2.03 -6.46 1.48
CA THR A 46 2.18 -6.59 0.03
C THR A 46 2.27 -5.19 -0.59
N ILE A 47 3.22 -5.01 -1.51
CA ILE A 47 3.39 -3.78 -2.26
C ILE A 47 3.30 -4.15 -3.74
N ALA A 48 2.22 -3.72 -4.39
CA ALA A 48 1.94 -4.03 -5.77
C ALA A 48 2.00 -2.78 -6.64
N PHE A 49 2.52 -2.94 -7.85
CA PHE A 49 2.45 -1.91 -8.88
C PHE A 49 1.50 -2.35 -10.00
N PHE A 50 0.74 -1.42 -10.54
CA PHE A 50 -0.15 -1.68 -11.67
C PHE A 50 -0.11 -0.53 -12.69
N GLU A 51 -0.51 -0.82 -13.92
CA GLU A 51 -0.68 0.21 -14.95
C GLU A 51 -2.12 0.69 -14.95
N SER A 52 -2.31 2.03 -14.85
CA SER A 52 -3.59 2.71 -14.98
C SER A 52 -3.72 3.35 -16.37
N GLU A 53 -4.90 3.83 -16.73
CA GLU A 53 -5.13 4.55 -17.99
C GLU A 53 -4.22 5.77 -18.17
N ARG A 54 -3.82 6.40 -17.06
CA ARG A 54 -2.94 7.58 -17.05
C ARG A 54 -1.48 7.27 -16.70
N SER A 55 -1.10 5.99 -16.67
CA SER A 55 0.30 5.61 -16.47
C SER A 55 1.14 6.00 -17.68
N ILE A 56 2.16 6.81 -17.47
CA ILE A 56 3.14 7.18 -18.51
C ILE A 56 4.23 6.11 -18.61
N SER A 57 4.49 5.42 -17.52
CA SER A 57 5.54 4.40 -17.42
C SER A 57 4.97 3.00 -17.62
N HIS A 58 5.69 2.19 -18.38
CA HIS A 58 5.35 0.79 -18.61
C HIS A 58 6.55 -0.11 -18.29
N TRP A 59 6.27 -1.27 -17.72
CA TRP A 59 7.31 -2.26 -17.50
C TRP A 59 7.23 -3.35 -18.56
N ALA A 60 8.12 -3.26 -19.56
CA ALA A 60 8.23 -4.27 -20.60
C ALA A 60 8.39 -5.68 -19.98
N ALA A 61 7.66 -6.65 -20.50
CA ALA A 61 7.58 -8.00 -19.96
C ALA A 61 8.97 -8.64 -19.73
N ASN A 62 9.89 -8.46 -20.69
CA ASN A 62 11.26 -8.99 -20.61
C ASN A 62 12.17 -8.33 -19.55
N LYS A 63 11.73 -7.21 -18.95
CA LYS A 63 12.48 -6.50 -17.88
C LYS A 63 11.76 -6.57 -16.53
N ARG A 64 10.53 -7.04 -16.50
CA ARG A 64 9.65 -7.02 -15.33
C ARG A 64 10.21 -7.88 -14.20
N GLU A 65 10.56 -9.12 -14.49
CA GLU A 65 11.13 -10.04 -13.50
C GLU A 65 12.37 -9.46 -12.81
N ARG A 66 13.31 -8.93 -13.58
CA ARG A 66 14.54 -8.30 -13.04
C ARG A 66 14.23 -7.08 -12.16
N LYS A 67 13.21 -6.27 -12.54
CA LYS A 67 12.78 -5.12 -11.72
C LYS A 67 12.16 -5.57 -10.42
N LEU A 68 11.27 -6.55 -10.46
CA LEU A 68 10.64 -7.11 -9.26
C LEU A 68 11.66 -7.75 -8.32
N ALA A 69 12.61 -8.53 -8.85
CA ALA A 69 13.69 -9.10 -8.05
C ALA A 69 14.54 -8.03 -7.36
N ARG A 70 14.80 -6.90 -8.03
CA ARG A 70 15.50 -5.75 -7.41
C ARG A 70 14.67 -5.12 -6.29
N LEU A 71 13.38 -4.87 -6.53
CA LEU A 71 12.49 -4.27 -5.54
C LEU A 71 12.28 -5.21 -4.35
N GLN A 72 12.18 -6.52 -4.58
CA GLN A 72 12.10 -7.50 -3.50
C GLN A 72 13.33 -7.44 -2.59
N LYS A 73 14.54 -7.34 -3.15
CA LYS A 73 15.77 -7.18 -2.35
C LYS A 73 15.77 -5.90 -1.50
N ILE A 74 15.13 -4.82 -2.00
CA ILE A 74 14.97 -3.58 -1.22
C ILE A 74 14.00 -3.82 -0.07
N ALA A 75 12.89 -4.52 -0.32
CA ALA A 75 11.94 -4.89 0.72
C ALA A 75 12.59 -5.79 1.80
N ASP A 76 13.35 -6.80 1.37
CA ASP A 76 14.04 -7.71 2.29
C ASP A 76 15.01 -6.94 3.22
N GLY A 77 15.86 -6.07 2.65
CA GLY A 77 16.79 -5.26 3.43
C GLY A 77 16.09 -4.23 4.34
N ALA A 78 14.96 -3.67 3.90
CA ALA A 78 14.17 -2.77 4.73
C ALA A 78 13.49 -3.52 5.89
N ALA A 79 13.00 -4.74 5.67
CA ALA A 79 12.41 -5.59 6.69
C ALA A 79 13.46 -5.98 7.76
N GLU A 80 14.68 -6.35 7.35
CA GLU A 80 15.78 -6.61 8.27
C GLU A 80 16.13 -5.38 9.12
N GLN A 81 16.28 -4.23 8.50
CA GLN A 81 16.64 -2.98 9.18
C GLN A 81 15.56 -2.51 10.16
N SER A 82 14.29 -2.69 9.82
CA SER A 82 13.14 -2.30 10.66
C SER A 82 12.71 -3.39 11.64
N HIS A 83 13.49 -4.48 11.77
CA HIS A 83 13.22 -5.61 12.66
C HIS A 83 11.86 -6.26 12.45
N ARG A 84 11.37 -6.30 11.21
CA ARG A 84 10.12 -6.95 10.87
C ARG A 84 10.27 -8.48 10.95
N ASN A 85 9.19 -9.14 11.37
CA ASN A 85 9.10 -10.60 11.38
C ASN A 85 8.62 -11.17 10.04
N TYR A 86 8.14 -10.31 9.15
CA TYR A 86 7.57 -10.64 7.86
C TYR A 86 8.26 -9.88 6.73
N GLN A 87 8.61 -10.58 5.64
CA GLN A 87 9.13 -9.98 4.42
C GLN A 87 7.96 -9.66 3.49
N PRO A 88 7.68 -8.39 3.17
CA PRO A 88 6.57 -8.05 2.31
C PRO A 88 6.81 -8.54 0.88
N ARG A 89 5.75 -8.90 0.20
CA ARG A 89 5.80 -9.32 -1.20
C ARG A 89 5.76 -8.10 -2.11
N VAL A 90 6.64 -8.07 -3.11
CA VAL A 90 6.59 -7.05 -4.17
C VAL A 90 6.09 -7.71 -5.46
N VAL A 91 4.97 -7.22 -5.99
CA VAL A 91 4.32 -7.82 -7.16
C VAL A 91 3.93 -6.75 -8.20
N TYR A 92 3.59 -7.20 -9.40
CA TYR A 92 3.10 -6.36 -10.48
C TYR A 92 1.86 -6.95 -11.11
N TYR A 93 0.92 -6.09 -11.46
CA TYR A 93 -0.29 -6.43 -12.19
C TYR A 93 -0.42 -5.57 -13.45
N GLU A 94 -0.97 -6.11 -14.51
CA GLU A 94 -1.12 -5.39 -15.77
C GLU A 94 -2.13 -4.24 -15.69
N ASN A 95 -3.11 -4.36 -14.80
CA ASN A 95 -4.13 -3.34 -14.57
C ASN A 95 -4.74 -3.47 -13.17
N ILE A 96 -5.56 -2.49 -12.79
CA ILE A 96 -6.19 -2.46 -11.48
C ILE A 96 -7.20 -3.61 -11.27
N THR A 97 -7.87 -4.06 -12.32
CA THR A 97 -8.83 -5.18 -12.22
C THR A 97 -8.11 -6.46 -11.83
N ALA A 98 -7.00 -6.78 -12.50
CA ALA A 98 -6.17 -7.93 -12.15
C ALA A 98 -5.63 -7.82 -10.72
N ALA A 99 -5.19 -6.62 -10.31
CA ALA A 99 -4.70 -6.36 -8.96
C ALA A 99 -5.78 -6.60 -7.89
N LEU A 100 -6.99 -6.09 -8.09
CA LEU A 100 -8.12 -6.28 -7.16
C LEU A 100 -8.58 -7.74 -7.08
N THR A 101 -8.63 -8.43 -8.22
CA THR A 101 -9.00 -9.85 -8.26
C THR A 101 -8.01 -10.73 -7.49
N ALA A 102 -6.71 -10.42 -7.59
CA ALA A 102 -5.65 -11.17 -6.93
C ALA A 102 -5.51 -10.84 -5.43
N ASN A 103 -6.08 -9.72 -4.96
CA ASN A 103 -6.00 -9.26 -3.57
C ASN A 103 -7.41 -9.00 -3.00
N PRO A 104 -8.21 -10.05 -2.79
CA PRO A 104 -9.50 -9.88 -2.14
C PRO A 104 -9.30 -9.45 -0.68
N ALA A 105 -10.09 -8.47 -0.24
CA ALA A 105 -10.07 -7.98 1.14
C ALA A 105 -11.45 -7.42 1.52
N PRO A 106 -11.86 -7.49 2.79
CA PRO A 106 -13.11 -6.91 3.25
C PRO A 106 -13.07 -5.37 3.20
N VAL A 107 -11.90 -4.78 3.43
CA VAL A 107 -11.70 -3.33 3.39
C VAL A 107 -10.87 -2.96 2.17
N ARG A 108 -11.48 -2.24 1.24
CA ARG A 108 -10.84 -1.79 -0.01
C ARG A 108 -11.05 -0.30 -0.20
N LEU A 109 -9.96 0.45 -0.26
CA LEU A 109 -9.96 1.90 -0.32
C LEU A 109 -9.21 2.39 -1.56
N VAL A 110 -9.67 3.48 -2.16
CA VAL A 110 -8.91 4.20 -3.19
C VAL A 110 -8.70 5.64 -2.76
N ALA A 111 -7.43 6.06 -2.70
CA ALA A 111 -7.08 7.44 -2.45
C ALA A 111 -7.41 8.28 -3.71
N TRP A 112 -8.39 9.17 -3.60
CA TRP A 112 -8.87 9.97 -4.70
C TRP A 112 -9.01 11.44 -4.32
N GLU A 113 -8.31 12.32 -5.04
CA GLU A 113 -8.25 13.74 -4.72
C GLU A 113 -9.58 14.48 -4.84
N GLU A 114 -10.49 14.02 -5.72
CA GLU A 114 -11.80 14.63 -5.87
C GLU A 114 -12.67 14.45 -4.62
N SER A 115 -12.50 13.34 -3.89
CA SER A 115 -13.16 13.15 -2.58
C SER A 115 -12.72 14.23 -1.59
N ALA A 116 -11.42 14.53 -1.55
CA ALA A 116 -10.88 15.59 -0.68
C ALA A 116 -11.36 16.99 -1.11
N LYS A 117 -11.43 17.25 -2.41
CA LYS A 117 -11.95 18.54 -2.97
C LYS A 117 -13.43 18.75 -2.65
N GLN A 118 -14.21 17.68 -2.58
CA GLN A 118 -15.63 17.72 -2.18
C GLN A 118 -15.83 17.88 -0.68
N GLY A 119 -14.75 18.09 0.09
CA GLY A 119 -14.80 18.29 1.53
C GLY A 119 -14.92 17.00 2.33
N GLU A 120 -14.79 15.83 1.68
CA GLU A 120 -14.73 14.56 2.36
C GLU A 120 -13.38 14.41 3.06
N THR A 121 -13.37 14.49 4.38
CA THR A 121 -12.15 14.38 5.22
C THR A 121 -12.25 13.31 6.30
N SER A 122 -13.42 12.67 6.43
CA SER A 122 -13.72 11.77 7.53
C SER A 122 -13.78 10.29 7.15
N ALA A 123 -14.00 9.93 5.87
CA ALA A 123 -14.20 8.55 5.46
C ALA A 123 -13.00 7.67 5.79
N LEU A 124 -11.77 8.15 5.55
CA LEU A 124 -10.58 7.39 5.94
C LEU A 124 -10.56 7.14 7.45
N ALA A 125 -10.75 8.16 8.27
CA ALA A 125 -10.75 8.02 9.72
C ALA A 125 -11.86 7.08 10.22
N GLN A 126 -13.07 7.17 9.64
CA GLN A 126 -14.19 6.29 9.97
C GLN A 126 -13.91 4.82 9.63
N VAL A 127 -13.22 4.55 8.54
CA VAL A 127 -12.83 3.19 8.18
C VAL A 127 -11.72 2.69 9.11
N LEU A 128 -10.65 3.48 9.30
CA LEU A 128 -9.51 3.07 10.12
C LEU A 128 -9.89 2.81 11.59
N THR A 129 -10.79 3.59 12.16
CA THR A 129 -11.24 3.40 13.55
C THR A 129 -12.11 2.15 13.77
N LYS A 130 -12.58 1.52 12.71
CA LYS A 130 -13.36 0.27 12.76
C LYS A 130 -12.52 -0.96 12.49
N LEU A 131 -11.25 -0.80 12.10
CA LEU A 131 -10.38 -1.93 11.82
C LEU A 131 -10.13 -2.76 13.08
N THR A 132 -10.19 -4.06 12.91
CA THR A 132 -9.89 -5.04 13.94
C THR A 132 -8.61 -5.82 13.63
N ALA A 133 -7.94 -6.33 14.65
CA ALA A 133 -6.73 -7.10 14.47
C ALA A 133 -6.94 -8.33 13.57
N GLY A 134 -6.02 -8.57 12.65
CA GLY A 134 -6.10 -9.64 11.65
C GLY A 134 -6.90 -9.26 10.40
N GLU A 135 -7.49 -8.08 10.34
CA GLU A 135 -8.28 -7.65 9.18
C GLU A 135 -7.38 -7.29 8.00
N GLN A 136 -7.85 -7.60 6.78
CA GLN A 136 -7.13 -7.32 5.54
C GLN A 136 -7.63 -6.03 4.92
N VAL A 137 -6.69 -5.14 4.58
CA VAL A 137 -6.95 -3.84 3.97
C VAL A 137 -6.20 -3.73 2.64
N VAL A 138 -6.90 -3.38 1.58
CA VAL A 138 -6.32 -3.00 0.30
C VAL A 138 -6.46 -1.50 0.11
N ALA A 139 -5.35 -0.81 -0.12
CA ALA A 139 -5.33 0.63 -0.39
C ALA A 139 -4.73 0.91 -1.77
N ILE A 140 -5.43 1.68 -2.58
CA ILE A 140 -5.12 1.94 -3.99
C ILE A 140 -4.71 3.40 -4.16
N PHE A 141 -3.62 3.63 -4.89
CA PHE A 141 -3.04 4.95 -5.16
C PHE A 141 -2.76 5.08 -6.65
N GLY A 142 -3.16 6.20 -7.24
CA GLY A 142 -2.89 6.50 -8.65
C GLY A 142 -1.42 6.85 -8.92
N PRO A 143 -0.98 6.78 -10.19
CA PRO A 143 0.31 7.33 -10.62
C PRO A 143 0.27 8.87 -10.62
N GLU A 144 1.33 9.52 -11.11
CA GLU A 144 1.38 11.01 -11.20
C GLU A 144 0.23 11.62 -12.01
N GLY A 145 -0.27 10.92 -13.01
CA GLY A 145 -1.45 11.33 -13.78
C GLY A 145 -2.78 11.14 -13.06
N GLY A 146 -2.75 10.55 -11.86
CA GLY A 146 -3.93 10.20 -11.09
C GLY A 146 -4.71 9.02 -11.70
N LEU A 147 -5.91 8.80 -11.20
CA LEU A 147 -6.90 7.86 -11.72
C LEU A 147 -7.99 8.63 -12.49
N THR A 148 -8.57 8.01 -13.51
CA THR A 148 -9.72 8.59 -14.18
C THR A 148 -11.00 8.38 -13.36
N THR A 149 -12.00 9.24 -13.54
CA THR A 149 -13.31 9.06 -12.90
C THR A 149 -13.90 7.70 -13.25
N ALA A 150 -13.77 7.26 -14.50
CA ALA A 150 -14.25 5.95 -14.95
C ALA A 150 -13.53 4.78 -14.26
N GLU A 151 -12.23 4.90 -13.99
CA GLU A 151 -11.50 3.88 -13.20
C GLU A 151 -12.04 3.81 -11.77
N VAL A 152 -12.27 4.97 -11.14
CA VAL A 152 -12.79 5.03 -9.76
C VAL A 152 -14.22 4.50 -9.70
N GLU A 153 -15.09 4.86 -10.64
CA GLU A 153 -16.46 4.32 -10.71
C GLU A 153 -16.48 2.80 -10.87
N ARG A 154 -15.60 2.25 -11.72
CA ARG A 154 -15.46 0.78 -11.85
C ARG A 154 -15.00 0.12 -10.55
N MET A 155 -14.10 0.76 -9.81
CA MET A 155 -13.67 0.29 -8.50
C MET A 155 -14.79 0.35 -7.46
N GLN A 156 -15.57 1.44 -7.45
CA GLN A 156 -16.74 1.57 -6.56
C GLN A 156 -17.79 0.49 -6.86
N ALA A 157 -18.03 0.17 -8.13
CA ALA A 157 -18.97 -0.88 -8.52
C ALA A 157 -18.63 -2.27 -7.96
N VAL A 158 -17.36 -2.49 -7.59
CA VAL A 158 -16.91 -3.72 -6.93
C VAL A 158 -16.60 -3.53 -5.43
N GLY A 159 -17.12 -2.46 -4.84
CA GLY A 159 -17.08 -2.21 -3.40
C GLY A 159 -15.79 -1.56 -2.88
N VAL A 160 -15.02 -0.90 -3.72
CA VAL A 160 -13.91 -0.05 -3.27
C VAL A 160 -14.46 1.30 -2.84
N VAL A 161 -14.04 1.79 -1.69
CA VAL A 161 -14.49 3.07 -1.12
C VAL A 161 -13.48 4.17 -1.44
N PRO A 162 -13.88 5.26 -2.13
CA PRO A 162 -13.01 6.41 -2.32
C PRO A 162 -12.82 7.18 -1.02
N VAL A 163 -11.57 7.56 -0.73
CA VAL A 163 -11.21 8.31 0.47
C VAL A 163 -10.27 9.46 0.15
N GLY A 164 -10.42 10.57 0.86
CA GLY A 164 -9.47 11.67 0.84
C GLY A 164 -8.31 11.43 1.81
N LEU A 165 -7.12 11.87 1.46
CA LEU A 165 -5.93 11.87 2.32
C LEU A 165 -5.65 13.26 2.93
N GLY A 166 -6.71 14.01 3.23
CA GLY A 166 -6.63 15.37 3.74
C GLY A 166 -6.57 16.44 2.64
N PRO A 167 -6.44 17.73 3.00
CA PRO A 167 -6.67 18.86 2.08
C PRO A 167 -5.50 19.15 1.12
N ARG A 168 -4.39 18.45 1.26
CA ARG A 168 -3.19 18.67 0.42
C ARG A 168 -3.07 17.58 -0.63
N ILE A 169 -2.65 17.96 -1.83
CA ILE A 169 -2.28 16.98 -2.87
C ILE A 169 -0.95 16.34 -2.47
N LEU A 170 -0.95 15.03 -2.30
CA LEU A 170 0.23 14.24 -2.00
C LEU A 170 0.85 13.71 -3.30
N ARG A 171 2.17 13.64 -3.35
CA ARG A 171 2.88 12.96 -4.44
C ARG A 171 2.61 11.45 -4.40
N THR A 172 2.75 10.80 -5.55
CA THR A 172 2.53 9.35 -5.72
C THR A 172 3.32 8.51 -4.72
N GLU A 173 4.55 8.90 -4.42
CA GLU A 173 5.40 8.25 -3.43
C GLU A 173 5.03 8.58 -1.98
N THR A 174 4.34 9.69 -1.74
CA THR A 174 3.97 10.15 -0.39
C THR A 174 2.63 9.56 0.08
N ALA A 175 1.67 9.45 -0.83
CA ALA A 175 0.31 9.03 -0.49
C ALA A 175 0.23 7.66 0.22
N PRO A 176 0.89 6.58 -0.26
CA PRO A 176 0.87 5.29 0.41
C PRO A 176 1.55 5.33 1.79
N LEU A 177 2.59 6.14 1.96
CA LEU A 177 3.29 6.28 3.24
C LEU A 177 2.45 7.03 4.27
N TYR A 178 1.77 8.10 3.84
CA TYR A 178 0.82 8.82 4.67
C TYR A 178 -0.32 7.90 5.15
N PHE A 179 -0.86 7.09 4.24
CA PHE A 179 -1.89 6.11 4.57
C PHE A 179 -1.40 5.10 5.61
N LEU A 180 -0.22 4.49 5.42
CA LEU A 180 0.35 3.55 6.38
C LEU A 180 0.62 4.19 7.73
N SER A 181 1.10 5.44 7.75
CA SER A 181 1.30 6.18 9.00
C SER A 181 -0.02 6.43 9.73
N ALA A 182 -1.12 6.68 9.00
CA ALA A 182 -2.45 6.83 9.60
C ALA A 182 -2.96 5.50 10.17
N VAL A 183 -2.75 4.37 9.46
CA VAL A 183 -3.07 3.02 9.95
C VAL A 183 -2.29 2.72 11.23
N SER A 184 -0.96 2.91 11.22
CA SER A 184 -0.11 2.70 12.40
C SER A 184 -0.56 3.57 13.58
N TYR A 185 -0.82 4.86 13.34
CA TYR A 185 -1.31 5.75 14.39
C TYR A 185 -2.59 5.24 15.05
N VAL A 186 -3.58 4.85 14.25
CA VAL A 186 -4.88 4.39 14.77
C VAL A 186 -4.75 3.03 15.45
N CYS A 187 -4.10 2.07 14.81
CA CYS A 187 -4.08 0.67 15.25
C CYS A 187 -3.03 0.38 16.33
N GLU A 188 -1.98 1.17 16.44
CA GLU A 188 -0.87 0.93 17.38
C GLU A 188 -0.78 2.01 18.45
N LEU A 189 -0.77 3.31 18.06
CA LEU A 189 -0.46 4.39 18.99
C LEU A 189 -1.70 4.92 19.70
N ALA A 190 -2.83 5.07 19.02
CA ALA A 190 -4.08 5.52 19.63
C ALA A 190 -4.77 4.40 20.41
N ALA A 191 -4.71 3.15 19.92
CA ALA A 191 -5.29 1.98 20.57
C ALA A 191 -4.58 1.62 21.90
N ALA A 192 -3.30 1.91 22.02
CA ALA A 192 -2.53 1.64 23.26
C ALA A 192 -2.95 2.49 24.49
N LYS A 193 -3.91 3.40 24.34
CA LYS A 193 -4.40 4.27 25.42
C LYS A 193 -5.69 3.77 26.09
N ASN A 194 -6.22 2.64 25.64
CA ASN A 194 -7.39 1.95 26.22
C ASN A 194 -6.97 0.59 26.78
#